data_0bfe4464c2d075e96009d4921ec59a7c
#
_entry.id   0bfe4464c2d075e96009d4921ec59a7c
#
_cell.length_a   1.000
_cell.length_b   1.000
_cell.length_c   1.000
_cell.angle_alpha   90.00
_cell.angle_beta   90.00
_cell.angle_gamma   90.00
#
_symmetry.space_group_name_H-M   'P 1'
#
loop_
_entity.id
_entity.type
_entity.pdbx_description
1 polymer ?
#
loop_
_entity_poly.entity_id
_entity_poly.type
_entity_poly.pdbx_seq_one_letter_code
_entity_poly.pdbx_strand_id
1 'polypeptide(L)'
;MSFFNRLFQKERPKEIPTMPPWEEIVEMMYDKCLDAFTAEVVRVVYSIDNTMRYVVLRYEQGLYTYQLEAIYKLDEDEWRYALSHNDDALPAMWESIGCAVGKSLFDSEEELLKEMKEEPEYKKYFE
;
A
#
# COMPACT_ATOMS: atom_id res chain seq x y z
N MET A 1 -18.38 12.15 -38.42
CA MET A 1 -19.03 11.56 -37.24
C MET A 1 -19.90 12.62 -36.57
N SER A 2 -21.10 12.24 -36.17
CA SER A 2 -22.01 13.18 -35.56
C SER A 2 -21.60 13.54 -34.13
N PHE A 3 -22.04 14.69 -33.66
CA PHE A 3 -21.86 15.11 -32.27
C PHE A 3 -22.35 14.05 -31.26
N PHE A 4 -23.47 13.43 -31.58
CA PHE A 4 -24.08 12.40 -30.76
C PHE A 4 -23.15 11.20 -30.57
N ASN A 5 -22.48 10.73 -31.63
CA ASN A 5 -21.54 9.63 -31.55
C ASN A 5 -20.29 9.97 -30.72
N ARG A 6 -19.85 11.24 -30.78
CA ARG A 6 -18.75 11.70 -29.94
C ARG A 6 -19.10 11.66 -28.46
N LEU A 7 -20.32 12.04 -28.14
CA LEU A 7 -20.83 12.06 -26.78
C LEU A 7 -20.85 10.63 -26.22
N PHE A 8 -21.35 9.69 -27.00
CA PHE A 8 -21.37 8.28 -26.64
C PHE A 8 -19.96 7.71 -26.43
N GLN A 9 -19.03 8.08 -27.29
CA GLN A 9 -17.65 7.61 -27.16
C GLN A 9 -17.00 8.14 -25.88
N LYS A 10 -17.32 9.36 -25.46
CA LYS A 10 -16.80 9.93 -24.22
C LYS A 10 -17.38 9.26 -22.98
N GLU A 11 -18.60 8.79 -23.08
CA GLU A 11 -19.30 8.13 -21.98
C GLU A 11 -19.04 6.62 -21.95
N ARG A 12 -18.38 6.11 -22.98
CA ARG A 12 -18.06 4.68 -23.06
C ARG A 12 -17.15 4.31 -21.90
N PRO A 13 -17.52 3.30 -21.11
CA PRO A 13 -16.62 2.85 -20.05
C PRO A 13 -15.30 2.40 -20.64
N LYS A 14 -14.20 2.77 -20.01
CA LYS A 14 -12.87 2.35 -20.43
C LYS A 14 -12.77 0.84 -20.26
N GLU A 15 -12.17 0.19 -21.24
CA GLU A 15 -11.83 -1.20 -21.09
C GLU A 15 -10.77 -1.31 -19.98
N ILE A 16 -11.02 -2.16 -19.02
CA ILE A 16 -10.00 -2.45 -18.03
C ILE A 16 -9.02 -3.44 -18.63
N PRO A 17 -7.72 -3.22 -18.41
CA PRO A 17 -6.73 -4.20 -18.81
C PRO A 17 -6.96 -5.51 -18.07
N THR A 18 -6.46 -6.59 -18.65
CA THR A 18 -6.50 -7.90 -18.00
C THR A 18 -5.77 -7.82 -16.66
N MET A 19 -6.38 -8.35 -15.61
CA MET A 19 -5.75 -8.41 -14.29
C MET A 19 -4.43 -9.18 -14.39
N PRO A 20 -3.29 -8.56 -14.00
CA PRO A 20 -2.02 -9.27 -14.05
C PRO A 20 -1.96 -10.39 -13.01
N PRO A 21 -1.07 -11.39 -13.21
CA PRO A 21 -0.87 -12.42 -12.21
C PRO A 21 -0.32 -11.85 -10.91
N TRP A 22 -0.53 -12.56 -9.82
CA TRP A 22 -0.17 -12.11 -8.47
C TRP A 22 1.30 -11.67 -8.36
N GLU A 23 2.20 -12.43 -8.95
CA GLU A 23 3.64 -12.14 -8.91
C GLU A 23 3.97 -10.79 -9.54
N GLU A 24 3.30 -10.43 -10.63
CA GLU A 24 3.46 -9.12 -11.25
C GLU A 24 2.88 -8.00 -10.39
N ILE A 25 1.75 -8.27 -9.74
CA ILE A 25 1.13 -7.30 -8.83
C ILE A 25 2.08 -6.98 -7.68
N VAL A 26 2.68 -8.00 -7.09
CA VAL A 26 3.64 -7.81 -5.99
C VAL A 26 4.82 -6.94 -6.45
N GLU A 27 5.32 -7.21 -7.65
CA GLU A 27 6.42 -6.43 -8.23
C GLU A 27 6.03 -4.98 -8.48
N MET A 28 4.83 -4.75 -9.02
CA MET A 28 4.29 -3.41 -9.25
C MET A 28 4.16 -2.61 -7.97
N MET A 29 3.83 -3.27 -6.86
CA MET A 29 3.55 -2.60 -5.60
C MET A 29 4.80 -2.29 -4.78
N TYR A 30 5.94 -2.81 -5.19
CA TYR A 30 7.19 -2.52 -4.49
C TYR A 30 7.49 -1.02 -4.54
N ASP A 31 7.82 -0.44 -3.39
CA ASP A 31 8.08 0.99 -3.20
C ASP A 31 6.92 1.94 -3.54
N LYS A 32 5.71 1.41 -3.74
CA LYS A 32 4.55 2.26 -4.04
C LYS A 32 3.82 2.68 -2.77
N CYS A 33 3.15 3.83 -2.87
CA CYS A 33 2.25 4.33 -1.81
C CYS A 33 2.94 4.56 -0.47
N LEU A 34 4.17 5.05 -0.48
CA LEU A 34 4.95 5.34 0.72
C LEU A 34 4.72 6.77 1.22
N ASP A 35 3.48 7.22 1.23
CA ASP A 35 3.12 8.54 1.73
C ASP A 35 2.62 8.47 3.16
N ALA A 36 3.22 9.30 4.02
CA ALA A 36 2.76 9.49 5.37
C ALA A 36 2.28 10.93 5.53
N PHE A 37 1.01 11.11 5.79
CA PHE A 37 0.36 12.41 5.76
C PHE A 37 0.93 13.41 6.78
N THR A 38 1.32 12.94 7.95
CA THR A 38 1.79 13.79 9.05
C THR A 38 3.13 13.33 9.63
N ALA A 39 3.82 12.46 8.91
CA ALA A 39 5.05 11.86 9.38
C ALA A 39 5.99 11.60 8.21
N GLU A 40 7.25 11.41 8.51
CA GLU A 40 8.27 11.06 7.53
C GLU A 40 8.47 9.55 7.54
N VAL A 41 8.50 8.94 6.35
CA VAL A 41 8.88 7.53 6.22
C VAL A 41 10.40 7.44 6.33
N VAL A 42 10.90 6.83 7.38
CA VAL A 42 12.35 6.75 7.61
C VAL A 42 12.92 5.38 7.28
N ARG A 43 12.09 4.35 7.22
CA ARG A 43 12.52 3.00 6.90
C ARG A 43 11.34 2.16 6.43
N VAL A 44 11.60 1.26 5.48
CA VAL A 44 10.62 0.27 5.04
C VAL A 44 11.31 -1.10 5.06
N VAL A 45 10.68 -2.07 5.68
CA VAL A 45 11.18 -3.44 5.75
C VAL A 45 10.16 -4.35 5.10
N TYR A 46 10.54 -5.04 4.06
CA TYR A 46 9.66 -5.94 3.31
C TYR A 46 9.76 -7.37 3.82
N SER A 47 8.63 -8.08 3.77
CA SER A 47 8.62 -9.52 4.05
C SER A 47 9.44 -10.27 2.99
N ILE A 48 9.72 -11.53 3.26
CA ILE A 48 10.55 -12.37 2.38
C ILE A 48 9.98 -12.42 0.97
N ASP A 49 8.65 -12.49 0.84
CA ASP A 49 7.96 -12.56 -0.45
C ASP A 49 7.49 -11.20 -0.98
N ASN A 50 7.81 -10.09 -0.29
CA ASN A 50 7.43 -8.73 -0.65
C ASN A 50 5.92 -8.44 -0.64
N THR A 51 5.12 -9.32 -0.02
CA THR A 51 3.66 -9.12 0.06
C THR A 51 3.24 -8.31 1.28
N MET A 52 4.14 -8.12 2.23
CA MET A 52 3.92 -7.35 3.44
C MET A 52 5.10 -6.41 3.67
N ARG A 53 4.88 -5.35 4.44
CA ARG A 53 5.96 -4.44 4.82
C ARG A 53 5.66 -3.76 6.14
N TYR A 54 6.72 -3.47 6.90
CA TYR A 54 6.66 -2.53 8.01
C TYR A 54 7.11 -1.17 7.51
N VAL A 55 6.32 -0.15 7.77
CA VAL A 55 6.66 1.23 7.46
C VAL A 55 6.97 1.93 8.77
N VAL A 56 8.20 2.40 8.92
CA VAL A 56 8.64 3.10 10.12
C VAL A 56 8.50 4.59 9.87
N LEU A 57 7.78 5.27 10.73
CA LEU A 57 7.42 6.67 10.61
C LEU A 57 8.05 7.47 11.74
N ARG A 58 8.47 8.70 11.41
CA ARG A 58 8.97 9.67 12.37
C ARG A 58 8.08 10.90 12.35
N TYR A 59 7.54 11.24 13.49
CA TYR A 59 6.75 12.47 13.65
C TYR A 59 7.66 13.68 13.87
N GLU A 60 7.10 14.86 13.64
CA GLU A 60 7.82 16.12 13.79
C GLU A 60 8.41 16.32 15.18
N GLN A 61 7.74 15.76 16.20
CA GLN A 61 8.21 15.80 17.58
C GLN A 61 9.43 14.91 17.86
N GLY A 62 9.86 14.14 16.86
CA GLY A 62 10.98 13.23 17.02
C GLY A 62 10.62 11.87 17.60
N LEU A 63 9.33 11.56 17.65
CA LEU A 63 8.84 10.25 18.07
C LEU A 63 8.65 9.34 16.85
N TYR A 64 8.82 8.04 17.06
CA TYR A 64 8.73 7.04 16.02
C TYR A 64 7.56 6.11 16.25
N THR A 65 6.96 5.64 15.16
CA THR A 65 5.98 4.57 15.19
C THR A 65 6.16 3.70 13.96
N TYR A 66 5.49 2.57 13.92
CA TYR A 66 5.50 1.72 12.74
C TYR A 66 4.11 1.18 12.48
N GLN A 67 3.88 0.78 11.24
CA GLN A 67 2.67 0.10 10.84
C GLN A 67 3.00 -1.06 9.93
N LEU A 68 2.21 -2.10 10.04
CA LEU A 68 2.32 -3.27 9.19
C LEU A 68 1.28 -3.16 8.10
N GLU A 69 1.72 -3.36 6.86
CA GLU A 69 0.87 -3.30 5.67
C GLU A 69 0.98 -4.57 4.86
N ALA A 70 -0.09 -4.90 4.17
CA ALA A 70 -0.11 -6.02 3.23
C ALA A 70 -0.72 -5.57 1.92
N ILE A 71 -0.38 -6.25 0.84
CA ILE A 71 -0.96 -5.98 -0.47
C ILE A 71 -2.38 -6.53 -0.50
N TYR A 72 -3.33 -5.66 -0.79
CA TYR A 72 -4.72 -6.01 -1.06
C TYR A 72 -4.96 -5.94 -2.57
N LYS A 73 -5.25 -7.08 -3.18
CA LYS A 73 -5.57 -7.16 -4.60
C LYS A 73 -7.00 -6.69 -4.82
N LEU A 74 -7.19 -5.68 -5.66
CA LEU A 74 -8.52 -5.18 -5.99
C LEU A 74 -9.28 -6.22 -6.82
N ASP A 75 -10.60 -6.31 -6.62
CA ASP A 75 -11.42 -7.06 -7.55
C ASP A 75 -11.64 -6.24 -8.83
N GLU A 76 -12.29 -6.84 -9.82
CA GLU A 76 -12.50 -6.20 -11.12
C GLU A 76 -13.28 -4.89 -11.00
N ASP A 77 -14.32 -4.87 -10.18
CA ASP A 77 -15.16 -3.69 -9.99
C ASP A 77 -14.42 -2.58 -9.26
N GLU A 78 -13.66 -2.92 -8.24
CA GLU A 78 -12.83 -1.97 -7.49
C GLU A 78 -11.78 -1.33 -8.40
N TRP A 79 -11.11 -2.14 -9.20
CA TRP A 79 -10.09 -1.63 -10.12
C TRP A 79 -10.69 -0.75 -11.21
N ARG A 80 -11.84 -1.15 -11.75
CA ARG A 80 -12.58 -0.34 -12.72
C ARG A 80 -12.93 1.03 -12.14
N TYR A 81 -13.42 1.04 -10.90
CA TYR A 81 -13.73 2.30 -10.19
C TYR A 81 -12.48 3.16 -10.03
N ALA A 82 -11.38 2.59 -9.59
CA ALA A 82 -10.12 3.30 -9.42
C ALA A 82 -9.62 3.88 -10.75
N LEU A 83 -9.67 3.11 -11.82
CA LEU A 83 -9.26 3.54 -13.16
C LEU A 83 -10.15 4.66 -13.70
N SER A 84 -11.41 4.72 -13.30
CA SER A 84 -12.32 5.80 -13.71
C SER A 84 -11.89 7.16 -13.14
N HIS A 85 -11.15 7.17 -12.06
CA HIS A 85 -10.66 8.38 -11.38
C HIS A 85 -9.20 8.68 -11.70
N ASN A 86 -8.42 7.66 -12.01
CA ASN A 86 -7.00 7.80 -12.28
C ASN A 86 -6.56 6.71 -13.27
N ASP A 87 -6.15 7.12 -14.46
CA ASP A 87 -5.73 6.19 -15.52
C ASP A 87 -4.53 5.33 -15.11
N ASP A 88 -3.75 5.81 -14.15
CA ASP A 88 -2.56 5.12 -13.67
C ASP A 88 -2.83 4.25 -12.42
N ALA A 89 -4.11 4.04 -12.09
CA ALA A 89 -4.48 3.25 -10.92
C ALA A 89 -3.95 1.82 -11.04
N LEU A 90 -3.34 1.36 -9.95
CA LEU A 90 -2.80 0.01 -9.86
C LEU A 90 -3.88 -1.00 -9.47
N PRO A 91 -3.70 -2.27 -9.81
CA PRO A 91 -4.69 -3.32 -9.49
C PRO A 91 -4.66 -3.79 -8.04
N ALA A 92 -3.96 -3.09 -7.19
CA ALA A 92 -3.82 -3.43 -5.78
C ALA A 92 -3.53 -2.18 -4.97
N MET A 93 -3.60 -2.31 -3.65
CA MET A 93 -3.25 -1.22 -2.73
C MET A 93 -2.54 -1.81 -1.51
N TRP A 94 -1.74 -0.98 -0.85
CA TRP A 94 -1.19 -1.34 0.45
C TRP A 94 -2.24 -1.02 1.52
N GLU A 95 -2.53 -2.00 2.34
CA GLU A 95 -3.54 -1.90 3.39
C GLU A 95 -2.90 -2.16 4.74
N SER A 96 -3.16 -1.25 5.70
CA SER A 96 -2.74 -1.47 7.08
C SER A 96 -3.44 -2.69 7.65
N ILE A 97 -2.68 -3.58 8.25
CA ILE A 97 -3.22 -4.77 8.89
C ILE A 97 -2.95 -4.71 10.39
N GLY A 98 -3.83 -5.35 11.13
CA GLY A 98 -3.77 -5.34 12.59
C GLY A 98 -4.50 -4.14 13.18
N CYS A 99 -4.49 -4.09 14.49
CA CYS A 99 -5.19 -3.07 15.24
C CYS A 99 -4.30 -1.84 15.43
N ALA A 100 -4.79 -0.68 15.05
CA ALA A 100 -4.09 0.57 15.30
C ALA A 100 -4.12 0.99 16.78
N VAL A 101 -4.97 0.33 17.56
CA VAL A 101 -5.10 0.62 18.99
C VAL A 101 -3.86 0.13 19.74
N GLY A 102 -3.27 1.01 20.52
CA GLY A 102 -2.13 0.64 21.33
C GLY A 102 -0.79 0.70 20.62
N LYS A 103 -0.72 1.32 19.45
CA LYS A 103 0.57 1.57 18.82
C LYS A 103 1.41 2.43 19.73
N SER A 104 2.51 1.89 20.18
CA SER A 104 3.45 2.62 21.02
C SER A 104 4.21 3.65 20.21
N LEU A 105 4.53 4.75 20.86
CA LEU A 105 5.46 5.72 20.34
C LEU A 105 6.83 5.46 20.97
N PHE A 106 7.86 5.54 20.16
CA PHE A 106 9.23 5.24 20.60
C PHE A 106 10.08 6.50 20.49
N ASP A 107 10.99 6.66 21.44
CA ASP A 107 11.93 7.78 21.44
C ASP A 107 13.05 7.60 20.42
N SER A 108 13.32 6.37 20.00
CA SER A 108 14.39 6.08 19.05
C SER A 108 13.96 5.00 18.07
N GLU A 109 14.55 5.04 16.88
CA GLU A 109 14.34 4.01 15.87
C GLU A 109 14.88 2.65 16.36
N GLU A 110 15.97 2.65 17.09
CA GLU A 110 16.59 1.43 17.63
C GLU A 110 15.62 0.67 18.53
N GLU A 111 14.98 1.36 19.47
CA GLU A 111 13.99 0.75 20.35
C GLU A 111 12.78 0.24 19.56
N LEU A 112 12.34 1.01 18.58
CA LEU A 112 11.22 0.61 17.72
C LEU A 112 11.53 -0.67 16.96
N LEU A 113 12.70 -0.75 16.35
CA LEU A 113 13.10 -1.93 15.57
C LEU A 113 13.19 -3.18 16.45
N LYS A 114 13.68 -3.02 17.66
CA LYS A 114 13.75 -4.12 18.63
C LYS A 114 12.35 -4.66 18.96
N GLU A 115 11.41 -3.78 19.23
CA GLU A 115 10.03 -4.14 19.54
C GLU A 115 9.33 -4.76 18.33
N MET A 116 9.52 -4.16 17.16
CA MET A 116 8.95 -4.64 15.90
C MET A 116 9.36 -6.08 15.60
N LYS A 117 10.64 -6.41 15.84
CA LYS A 117 11.17 -7.74 15.58
C LYS A 117 10.63 -8.81 16.53
N GLU A 118 10.02 -8.39 17.64
CA GLU A 118 9.38 -9.31 18.57
C GLU A 118 7.95 -9.68 18.17
N GLU A 119 7.37 -8.99 17.18
CA GLU A 119 6.01 -9.30 16.74
C GLU A 119 5.93 -10.67 16.06
N PRO A 120 4.82 -11.40 16.28
CA PRO A 120 4.63 -12.71 15.63
C PRO A 120 4.69 -12.64 14.11
N GLU A 121 4.14 -11.58 13.52
CA GLU A 121 4.14 -11.37 12.07
C GLU A 121 5.55 -11.19 11.54
N TYR A 122 6.40 -10.49 12.29
CA TYR A 122 7.80 -10.33 11.89
C TYR A 122 8.52 -11.69 11.84
N LYS A 123 8.37 -12.48 12.88
CA LYS A 123 9.00 -13.79 12.96
C LYS A 123 8.50 -14.75 11.89
N LYS A 124 7.22 -14.64 11.54
CA LYS A 124 6.60 -15.54 10.57
C LYS A 124 6.91 -15.18 9.12
N TYR A 125 6.95 -13.89 8.79
CA TYR A 125 6.99 -13.44 7.39
C TYR A 125 8.25 -12.67 7.00
N PHE A 126 9.05 -12.19 7.96
CA PHE A 126 10.19 -11.31 7.70
C PHE A 126 11.54 -11.92 8.02
N GLU A 127 11.54 -13.05 8.70
CA GLU A 127 12.76 -13.78 9.03
C GLU A 127 13.08 -14.94 8.07
#